data_776824cb5b1e2f0b8d86b5961364f98c
#
_entry.id   776824cb5b1e2f0b8d86b5961364f98c
#
_cell.length_a   1.000
_cell.length_b   1.000
_cell.length_c   1.000
_cell.angle_alpha   90.00
_cell.angle_beta   90.00
_cell.angle_gamma   90.00
#
_symmetry.space_group_name_H-M   'P 1'
#
loop_
_entity.id
_entity.type
_entity.pdbx_description
1 polymer ?
#
loop_
_entity_poly.entity_id
_entity_poly.type
_entity_poly.pdbx_seq_one_letter_code
_entity_poly.pdbx_strand_id
1 'polypeptide(L)'
;MENNMLNLGEVDIIVSVSAMLVSLATFGIYLYQTKIIHEQARASVYPHLIVARSSTIGKGGEFSLYVRNVGIGPAFLKSMEIKYKGKIYKEFNNEGEIYKMTPYLFLVSILPRENFPNLGTGLTIPLVIPAGESERFLNSNNPEKDAKLLTEIFDEAEIKVCYSSVYKDYWTVEKWKQPIECKNCENEDLFKPIKK
;
A
#
# COMPACT_ATOMS: atom_id res chain seq x y z
N MET A 1 56.04 -39.63 38.20
CA MET A 1 55.06 -38.54 38.05
C MET A 1 55.69 -37.54 37.08
N GLU A 2 55.41 -37.71 35.78
CA GLU A 2 55.79 -36.78 34.76
C GLU A 2 54.82 -35.60 34.77
N ASN A 3 55.30 -34.44 35.19
CA ASN A 3 54.53 -33.22 35.08
C ASN A 3 54.50 -32.84 33.61
N ASN A 4 53.37 -33.04 32.97
CA ASN A 4 53.02 -32.41 31.70
C ASN A 4 52.88 -30.89 31.93
N MET A 5 54.01 -30.16 32.02
CA MET A 5 54.01 -28.73 31.85
C MET A 5 53.76 -28.44 30.37
N LEU A 6 52.52 -28.19 30.01
CA LEU A 6 52.18 -27.60 28.71
C LEU A 6 53.04 -26.38 28.53
N ASN A 7 53.77 -26.34 27.43
CA ASN A 7 54.69 -25.23 27.12
C ASN A 7 53.82 -23.96 27.01
N LEU A 8 54.16 -22.92 27.75
CA LEU A 8 53.38 -21.64 27.79
C LEU A 8 53.06 -21.12 26.38
N GLY A 9 53.96 -21.32 25.41
CA GLY A 9 53.70 -20.93 24.03
C GLY A 9 52.60 -21.76 23.30
N GLU A 10 52.40 -23.01 23.65
CA GLU A 10 51.35 -23.86 23.08
C GLU A 10 49.97 -23.48 23.64
N VAL A 11 49.88 -23.10 24.90
CA VAL A 11 48.66 -22.60 25.52
C VAL A 11 48.23 -21.29 24.88
N ASP A 12 49.15 -20.36 24.65
CA ASP A 12 48.84 -19.07 24.02
C ASP A 12 48.34 -19.24 22.57
N ILE A 13 48.88 -20.16 21.81
CA ILE A 13 48.42 -20.48 20.46
C ILE A 13 47.01 -21.08 20.51
N ILE A 14 46.72 -22.01 21.39
CA ILE A 14 45.40 -22.65 21.52
C ILE A 14 44.34 -21.60 21.90
N VAL A 15 44.64 -20.70 22.84
CA VAL A 15 43.77 -19.62 23.26
C VAL A 15 43.51 -18.66 22.10
N SER A 16 44.54 -18.27 21.36
CA SER A 16 44.41 -17.36 20.22
C SER A 16 43.56 -17.96 19.09
N VAL A 17 43.78 -19.22 18.76
CA VAL A 17 42.99 -19.92 17.72
C VAL A 17 41.53 -20.08 18.15
N SER A 18 41.31 -20.45 19.41
CA SER A 18 39.94 -20.59 19.92
C SER A 18 39.18 -19.25 19.94
N ALA A 19 39.86 -18.15 20.34
CA ALA A 19 39.27 -16.81 20.29
C ALA A 19 38.92 -16.40 18.85
N MET A 20 39.80 -16.70 17.88
CA MET A 20 39.53 -16.45 16.47
C MET A 20 38.31 -17.21 15.96
N LEU A 21 38.19 -18.50 16.29
CA LEU A 21 37.04 -19.34 15.90
C LEU A 21 35.72 -18.82 16.50
N VAL A 22 35.75 -18.45 17.78
CA VAL A 22 34.58 -17.87 18.46
C VAL A 22 34.19 -16.54 17.80
N SER A 23 35.15 -15.69 17.46
CA SER A 23 34.92 -14.41 16.79
C SER A 23 34.27 -14.61 15.42
N LEU A 24 34.76 -15.56 14.63
CA LEU A 24 34.17 -15.88 13.32
C LEU A 24 32.75 -16.44 13.44
N ALA A 25 32.51 -17.33 14.40
CA ALA A 25 31.17 -17.88 14.66
C ALA A 25 30.19 -16.77 15.09
N THR A 26 30.64 -15.89 15.99
CA THR A 26 29.85 -14.75 16.45
C THR A 26 29.50 -13.80 15.30
N PHE A 27 30.48 -13.51 14.44
CA PHE A 27 30.25 -12.70 13.24
C PHE A 27 29.19 -13.31 12.31
N GLY A 28 29.25 -14.62 12.07
CA GLY A 28 28.24 -15.32 11.28
C GLY A 28 26.83 -15.22 11.88
N ILE A 29 26.72 -15.37 13.21
CA ILE A 29 25.46 -15.21 13.94
C ILE A 29 24.92 -13.79 13.79
N TYR A 30 25.76 -12.75 13.92
CA TYR A 30 25.34 -11.36 13.74
C TYR A 30 24.79 -11.07 12.34
N LEU A 31 25.43 -11.60 11.30
CA LEU A 31 24.91 -11.44 9.93
C LEU A 31 23.52 -12.09 9.78
N TYR A 32 23.34 -13.26 10.34
CA TYR A 32 22.05 -13.96 10.31
C TYR A 32 20.96 -13.20 11.10
N GLN A 33 21.29 -12.72 12.30
CA GLN A 33 20.38 -11.92 13.13
C GLN A 33 19.98 -10.62 12.44
N THR A 34 20.90 -9.92 11.77
CA THR A 34 20.63 -8.69 11.04
C THR A 34 19.58 -8.93 9.95
N LYS A 35 19.67 -10.06 9.24
CA LYS A 35 18.67 -10.41 8.22
C LYS A 35 17.27 -10.63 8.84
N ILE A 36 17.18 -11.39 9.93
CA ILE A 36 15.93 -11.63 10.62
C ILE A 36 15.30 -10.33 11.13
N ILE A 37 16.11 -9.47 11.75
CA ILE A 37 15.65 -8.17 12.26
C ILE A 37 15.07 -7.32 11.13
N HIS A 38 15.71 -7.32 9.96
CA HIS A 38 15.23 -6.58 8.80
C HIS A 38 13.88 -7.12 8.28
N GLU A 39 13.71 -8.43 8.20
CA GLU A 39 12.45 -9.06 7.81
C GLU A 39 11.33 -8.78 8.83
N GLN A 40 11.64 -8.84 10.12
CA GLN A 40 10.70 -8.49 11.19
C GLN A 40 10.30 -7.02 11.15
N ALA A 41 11.26 -6.12 10.92
CA ALA A 41 10.99 -4.69 10.79
C ALA A 41 10.05 -4.39 9.61
N ARG A 42 10.24 -5.06 8.47
CA ARG A 42 9.31 -4.94 7.32
C ARG A 42 7.91 -5.46 7.65
N ALA A 43 7.84 -6.63 8.28
CA ALA A 43 6.56 -7.22 8.67
C ALA A 43 5.80 -6.35 9.68
N SER A 44 6.50 -5.67 10.59
CA SER A 44 5.91 -4.81 11.64
C SER A 44 5.26 -3.52 11.12
N VAL A 45 5.53 -3.15 9.86
CA VAL A 45 4.96 -1.94 9.22
C VAL A 45 4.24 -2.26 7.91
N TYR A 46 3.73 -3.48 7.79
CA TYR A 46 3.02 -3.92 6.60
C TYR A 46 1.69 -3.15 6.44
N PRO A 47 1.52 -2.33 5.38
CA PRO A 47 0.26 -1.68 5.09
C PRO A 47 -0.67 -2.64 4.33
N HIS A 48 -1.96 -2.60 4.63
CA HIS A 48 -2.96 -3.39 3.93
C HIS A 48 -4.14 -2.52 3.58
N LEU A 49 -4.21 -2.05 2.34
CA LEU A 49 -5.31 -1.24 1.87
C LEU A 49 -6.48 -2.09 1.38
N ILE A 50 -7.67 -1.64 1.69
CA ILE A 50 -8.91 -2.08 1.07
C ILE A 50 -9.60 -0.90 0.42
N VAL A 51 -10.07 -1.08 -0.82
CA VAL A 51 -10.90 -0.11 -1.55
C VAL A 51 -12.34 -0.55 -1.41
N ALA A 52 -13.16 0.30 -0.82
CA ALA A 52 -14.55 -0.01 -0.55
C ALA A 52 -15.46 1.20 -0.79
N ARG A 53 -16.74 0.92 -0.95
CA ARG A 53 -17.78 1.93 -0.94
C ARG A 53 -18.79 1.65 0.17
N SER A 54 -19.36 2.71 0.69
CA SER A 54 -20.57 2.65 1.52
C SER A 54 -21.69 3.33 0.75
N SER A 55 -22.85 2.69 0.72
CA SER A 55 -24.03 3.24 0.06
C SER A 55 -25.27 2.85 0.86
N THR A 56 -26.04 3.85 1.23
CA THR A 56 -27.39 3.66 1.83
C THR A 56 -28.39 4.29 0.88
N ILE A 57 -29.33 3.49 0.38
CA ILE A 57 -30.38 3.95 -0.53
C ILE A 57 -31.65 4.21 0.27
N GLY A 58 -32.32 5.35 0.02
CA GLY A 58 -33.55 5.75 0.69
C GLY A 58 -33.45 7.11 1.39
N LYS A 59 -34.44 7.43 2.26
CA LYS A 59 -34.41 8.69 3.02
C LYS A 59 -33.15 8.80 3.87
N GLY A 60 -32.33 9.83 3.61
CA GLY A 60 -31.04 10.01 4.25
C GLY A 60 -29.91 9.11 3.68
N GLY A 61 -30.09 8.57 2.47
CA GLY A 61 -29.09 7.76 1.80
C GLY A 61 -27.77 8.53 1.60
N GLU A 62 -26.65 7.86 1.78
CA GLU A 62 -25.31 8.40 1.62
C GLU A 62 -24.52 7.49 0.67
N PHE A 63 -23.71 8.10 -0.16
CA PHE A 63 -22.70 7.37 -0.92
C PHE A 63 -21.31 7.87 -0.52
N SER A 64 -20.41 6.96 -0.26
CA SER A 64 -18.99 7.29 -0.10
C SER A 64 -18.09 6.22 -0.70
N LEU A 65 -17.07 6.67 -1.41
CA LEU A 65 -15.95 5.86 -1.88
C LEU A 65 -14.75 6.16 -1.01
N TYR A 66 -14.15 5.11 -0.43
CA TYR A 66 -13.04 5.28 0.49
C TYR A 66 -11.99 4.17 0.35
N VAL A 67 -10.79 4.49 0.80
CA VAL A 67 -9.72 3.53 1.01
C VAL A 67 -9.42 3.47 2.49
N ARG A 68 -9.36 2.27 3.05
CA ARG A 68 -9.02 2.04 4.45
C ARG A 68 -7.75 1.21 4.57
N ASN A 69 -6.88 1.64 5.46
CA ASN A 69 -5.70 0.88 5.82
C ASN A 69 -6.02 0.00 7.04
N VAL A 70 -6.16 -1.29 6.81
CA VAL A 70 -6.37 -2.29 7.88
C VAL A 70 -5.07 -2.97 8.31
N GLY A 71 -3.95 -2.56 7.73
CA GLY A 71 -2.61 -3.00 8.12
C GLY A 71 -2.09 -2.30 9.37
N ILE A 72 -0.87 -2.66 9.74
CA ILE A 72 -0.19 -2.15 10.95
C ILE A 72 0.80 -1.01 10.65
N GLY A 73 1.15 -0.78 9.39
CA GLY A 73 2.02 0.30 8.95
C GLY A 73 1.31 1.33 8.08
N PRO A 74 1.88 2.53 7.90
CA PRO A 74 1.34 3.55 7.03
C PRO A 74 1.43 3.13 5.57
N ALA A 75 0.39 3.43 4.80
CA ALA A 75 0.32 3.22 3.36
C ALA A 75 0.54 4.53 2.61
N PHE A 76 1.52 4.55 1.71
CA PHE A 76 1.80 5.69 0.82
C PHE A 76 1.11 5.45 -0.51
N LEU A 77 0.03 6.15 -0.75
CA LEU A 77 -0.71 6.06 -2.00
C LEU A 77 0.11 6.63 -3.16
N LYS A 78 0.25 5.86 -4.25
CA LYS A 78 1.06 6.21 -5.41
C LYS A 78 0.25 6.47 -6.67
N SER A 79 -0.73 5.62 -6.96
CA SER A 79 -1.60 5.81 -8.12
C SER A 79 -2.99 5.22 -7.90
N MET A 80 -3.95 5.78 -8.61
CA MET A 80 -5.32 5.27 -8.69
C MET A 80 -5.77 5.28 -10.14
N GLU A 81 -6.33 4.19 -10.60
CA GLU A 81 -6.94 4.07 -11.92
C GLU A 81 -8.37 3.56 -11.80
N ILE A 82 -9.24 4.08 -12.64
CA ILE A 82 -10.63 3.65 -12.77
C ILE A 82 -10.86 3.19 -14.19
N LYS A 83 -11.33 1.94 -14.35
CA LYS A 83 -11.75 1.42 -15.64
C LYS A 83 -13.26 1.30 -15.68
N TYR A 84 -13.88 1.92 -16.66
CA TYR A 84 -15.32 1.94 -16.86
C TYR A 84 -15.65 1.80 -18.34
N LYS A 85 -16.50 0.82 -18.68
CA LYS A 85 -16.91 0.52 -20.06
C LYS A 85 -15.73 0.38 -21.03
N GLY A 86 -14.67 -0.28 -20.57
CA GLY A 86 -13.44 -0.52 -21.37
C GLY A 86 -12.47 0.65 -21.46
N LYS A 87 -12.83 1.85 -20.99
CA LYS A 87 -11.95 3.03 -20.97
C LYS A 87 -11.29 3.17 -19.59
N ILE A 88 -10.00 3.48 -19.58
CA ILE A 88 -9.20 3.71 -18.38
C ILE A 88 -9.08 5.20 -18.13
N TYR A 89 -9.40 5.61 -16.91
CA TYR A 89 -9.28 6.98 -16.41
C TYR A 89 -8.19 6.98 -15.34
N LYS A 90 -7.15 7.73 -15.63
CA LYS A 90 -6.02 7.96 -14.72
C LYS A 90 -5.55 9.38 -14.87
N GLU A 91 -5.09 9.96 -13.80
CA GLU A 91 -4.41 11.24 -13.84
C GLU A 91 -3.10 11.16 -13.10
N PHE A 92 -2.07 11.56 -13.84
CA PHE A 92 -0.76 11.89 -13.30
C PHE A 92 -0.51 13.35 -13.65
N ASN A 93 0.01 14.13 -12.71
CA ASN A 93 0.63 15.38 -13.11
C ASN A 93 2.00 15.09 -13.75
N ASN A 94 2.60 16.11 -14.39
CA ASN A 94 3.93 16.02 -15.00
C ASN A 94 5.06 15.73 -13.97
N GLU A 95 4.76 15.75 -12.68
CA GLU A 95 5.67 15.51 -11.56
C GLU A 95 5.47 14.13 -10.90
N GLY A 96 4.56 13.30 -11.44
CA GLY A 96 4.28 11.97 -10.89
C GLY A 96 3.40 11.97 -9.64
N GLU A 97 2.82 13.10 -9.26
CA GLU A 97 1.88 13.17 -8.14
C GLU A 97 0.48 12.74 -8.56
N ILE A 98 -0.17 11.97 -7.69
CA ILE A 98 -1.54 11.52 -7.92
C ILE A 98 -2.49 12.66 -7.59
N TYR A 99 -3.35 13.00 -8.55
CA TYR A 99 -4.53 13.78 -8.22
C TYR A 99 -5.56 12.89 -7.52
N LYS A 100 -5.85 13.20 -6.28
CA LYS A 100 -6.95 12.60 -5.51
C LYS A 100 -8.32 12.80 -6.16
N MET A 101 -8.35 13.60 -7.19
CA MET A 101 -9.55 13.91 -7.95
C MET A 101 -9.91 12.85 -8.99
N THR A 102 -9.13 11.74 -9.13
CA THR A 102 -9.44 10.72 -10.16
C THR A 102 -10.91 10.28 -10.16
N PRO A 103 -11.56 9.98 -9.00
CA PRO A 103 -12.97 9.65 -9.01
C PRO A 103 -13.88 10.81 -9.42
N TYR A 104 -13.56 12.03 -9.04
CA TYR A 104 -14.31 13.22 -9.42
C TYR A 104 -14.19 13.51 -10.92
N LEU A 105 -12.98 13.54 -11.45
CA LEU A 105 -12.72 13.79 -12.86
C LEU A 105 -13.26 12.69 -13.76
N PHE A 106 -13.22 11.45 -13.29
CA PHE A 106 -13.91 10.34 -13.93
C PHE A 106 -15.40 10.65 -14.08
N LEU A 107 -16.09 11.06 -13.00
CA LEU A 107 -17.51 11.41 -13.05
C LEU A 107 -17.79 12.62 -13.97
N VAL A 108 -16.95 13.67 -13.93
CA VAL A 108 -17.05 14.82 -14.83
C VAL A 108 -16.94 14.40 -16.29
N SER A 109 -16.14 13.38 -16.59
CA SER A 109 -15.94 12.90 -17.97
C SER A 109 -17.06 12.02 -18.51
N ILE A 110 -17.89 11.43 -17.66
CA ILE A 110 -18.96 10.51 -18.05
C ILE A 110 -20.38 11.04 -17.85
N LEU A 111 -20.55 12.04 -16.98
CA LEU A 111 -21.86 12.61 -16.65
C LEU A 111 -22.05 13.98 -17.28
N PRO A 112 -23.24 14.27 -17.86
CA PRO A 112 -23.60 15.62 -18.28
C PRO A 112 -23.76 16.55 -17.06
N ARG A 113 -23.46 17.83 -17.23
CA ARG A 113 -23.51 18.83 -16.13
C ARG A 113 -24.84 18.90 -15.42
N GLU A 114 -25.93 18.69 -16.15
CA GLU A 114 -27.32 18.75 -15.64
C GLU A 114 -27.60 17.61 -14.62
N ASN A 115 -26.92 16.50 -14.74
CA ASN A 115 -27.08 15.31 -13.90
C ASN A 115 -25.90 15.10 -12.95
N PHE A 116 -25.03 16.11 -12.85
CA PHE A 116 -23.84 15.98 -12.02
C PHE A 116 -24.22 16.02 -10.53
N PRO A 117 -23.82 15.00 -9.74
CA PRO A 117 -24.15 14.91 -8.33
C PRO A 117 -23.44 16.01 -7.51
N ASN A 118 -24.04 16.42 -6.41
CA ASN A 118 -23.39 17.33 -5.46
C ASN A 118 -22.42 16.53 -4.58
N LEU A 119 -21.14 16.66 -4.89
CA LEU A 119 -20.08 15.84 -4.29
C LEU A 119 -19.21 16.65 -3.34
N GLY A 120 -18.97 16.09 -2.17
CA GLY A 120 -17.83 16.44 -1.34
C GLY A 120 -16.61 15.63 -1.77
N THR A 121 -15.48 16.29 -1.88
CA THR A 121 -14.19 15.66 -2.15
C THR A 121 -13.25 15.92 -0.99
N GLY A 122 -12.71 14.88 -0.36
CA GLY A 122 -11.65 15.01 0.64
C GLY A 122 -10.30 15.06 -0.07
N LEU A 123 -9.50 16.13 0.16
CA LEU A 123 -8.26 16.33 -0.63
C LEU A 123 -7.09 16.88 0.16
N THR A 124 -6.02 16.12 0.20
CA THR A 124 -4.66 16.60 0.43
C THR A 124 -3.64 15.58 -0.11
N ILE A 125 -2.57 16.02 -0.78
CA ILE A 125 -1.50 15.20 -1.36
C ILE A 125 -0.15 15.63 -0.74
N PRO A 126 0.86 14.73 -0.56
CA PRO A 126 0.81 13.27 -0.79
C PRO A 126 -0.08 12.56 0.22
N LEU A 127 -0.75 11.47 -0.20
CA LEU A 127 -1.65 10.75 0.66
C LEU A 127 -0.93 9.64 1.39
N VAL A 128 -0.77 9.84 2.67
CA VAL A 128 -0.36 8.79 3.61
C VAL A 128 -1.58 8.42 4.42
N ILE A 129 -1.95 7.13 4.38
CA ILE A 129 -3.04 6.61 5.18
C ILE A 129 -2.43 5.86 6.36
N PRO A 130 -2.53 6.41 7.59
CA PRO A 130 -2.05 5.73 8.79
C PRO A 130 -2.71 4.38 9.01
N ALA A 131 -2.10 3.53 9.81
CA ALA A 131 -2.68 2.26 10.22
C ALA A 131 -4.04 2.47 10.92
N GLY A 132 -5.05 1.71 10.53
CA GLY A 132 -6.41 1.77 11.06
C GLY A 132 -7.29 2.89 10.50
N GLU A 133 -6.71 3.87 9.80
CA GLU A 133 -7.42 5.03 9.27
C GLU A 133 -8.03 4.76 7.90
N SER A 134 -9.02 5.60 7.55
CA SER A 134 -9.67 5.58 6.24
C SER A 134 -9.73 6.97 5.64
N GLU A 135 -9.50 7.04 4.33
CA GLU A 135 -9.59 8.29 3.59
C GLU A 135 -10.73 8.21 2.57
N ARG A 136 -11.60 9.22 2.56
CA ARG A 136 -12.71 9.32 1.62
C ARG A 136 -12.26 10.07 0.38
N PHE A 137 -12.44 9.45 -0.78
CA PHE A 137 -12.16 10.07 -2.07
C PHE A 137 -13.35 10.83 -2.63
N LEU A 138 -14.54 10.35 -2.30
CA LEU A 138 -15.77 10.88 -2.81
C LEU A 138 -16.88 10.62 -1.81
N ASN A 139 -17.72 11.62 -1.58
CA ASN A 139 -19.00 11.46 -0.86
C ASN A 139 -20.10 12.28 -1.55
N SER A 140 -21.32 11.78 -1.49
CA SER A 140 -22.48 12.53 -1.95
C SER A 140 -23.03 13.41 -0.83
N ASN A 141 -23.31 14.66 -1.16
CA ASN A 141 -23.93 15.61 -0.25
C ASN A 141 -25.47 15.69 -0.43
N ASN A 142 -26.02 15.02 -1.45
CA ASN A 142 -27.47 14.94 -1.70
C ASN A 142 -27.90 13.49 -1.79
N PRO A 143 -28.43 12.96 -0.67
CA PRO A 143 -28.44 11.52 -0.45
C PRO A 143 -29.33 10.69 -1.37
N GLU A 144 -30.54 11.14 -1.72
CA GLU A 144 -31.52 10.25 -2.36
C GLU A 144 -31.29 10.04 -3.87
N LYS A 145 -31.01 11.13 -4.59
CA LYS A 145 -30.86 11.08 -6.05
C LYS A 145 -29.47 10.57 -6.44
N ASP A 146 -28.45 11.04 -5.73
CA ASP A 146 -27.07 10.82 -6.12
C ASP A 146 -26.56 9.42 -5.70
N ALA A 147 -27.01 8.92 -4.53
CA ALA A 147 -26.54 7.63 -4.02
C ALA A 147 -26.86 6.47 -4.96
N LYS A 148 -28.05 6.46 -5.58
CA LYS A 148 -28.42 5.42 -6.55
C LYS A 148 -27.56 5.49 -7.80
N LEU A 149 -27.44 6.67 -8.40
CA LEU A 149 -26.64 6.90 -9.61
C LEU A 149 -25.17 6.53 -9.40
N LEU A 150 -24.58 7.01 -8.30
CA LEU A 150 -23.19 6.72 -7.96
C LEU A 150 -22.98 5.24 -7.66
N THR A 151 -23.93 4.60 -6.99
CA THR A 151 -23.89 3.15 -6.74
C THR A 151 -23.81 2.38 -8.04
N GLU A 152 -24.71 2.65 -8.99
CA GLU A 152 -24.74 1.98 -10.29
C GLU A 152 -23.42 2.17 -11.07
N ILE A 153 -22.91 3.40 -11.14
CA ILE A 153 -21.66 3.71 -11.83
C ILE A 153 -20.46 2.98 -11.19
N PHE A 154 -20.33 3.09 -9.87
CA PHE A 154 -19.18 2.49 -9.16
C PHE A 154 -19.31 0.98 -8.94
N ASP A 155 -20.50 0.39 -9.17
CA ASP A 155 -20.60 -1.07 -9.25
C ASP A 155 -20.01 -1.63 -10.54
N GLU A 156 -20.26 -0.96 -11.67
CA GLU A 156 -19.68 -1.34 -12.95
C GLU A 156 -18.19 -0.95 -13.07
N ALA A 157 -17.74 0.06 -12.33
CA ALA A 157 -16.35 0.53 -12.39
C ALA A 157 -15.39 -0.40 -11.66
N GLU A 158 -14.30 -0.78 -12.32
CA GLU A 158 -13.15 -1.42 -11.72
C GLU A 158 -12.19 -0.33 -11.20
N ILE A 159 -11.84 -0.38 -9.92
CA ILE A 159 -10.95 0.58 -9.28
C ILE A 159 -9.70 -0.15 -8.84
N LYS A 160 -8.54 0.35 -9.24
CA LYS A 160 -7.24 -0.12 -8.78
C LYS A 160 -6.46 1.00 -8.13
N VAL A 161 -5.83 0.66 -7.02
CA VAL A 161 -4.97 1.55 -6.25
C VAL A 161 -3.61 0.91 -6.08
N CYS A 162 -2.56 1.65 -6.38
CA CYS A 162 -1.19 1.24 -6.07
C CYS A 162 -0.64 2.06 -4.90
N TYR A 163 0.05 1.39 -3.99
CA TYR A 163 0.61 2.00 -2.80
C TYR A 163 1.90 1.32 -2.37
N SER A 164 2.65 1.95 -1.48
CA SER A 164 3.87 1.41 -0.94
C SER A 164 3.94 1.48 0.59
N SER A 165 4.80 0.65 1.18
CA SER A 165 5.26 0.79 2.56
C SER A 165 6.33 1.88 2.70
N VAL A 166 6.77 2.15 3.93
CA VAL A 166 7.95 2.96 4.25
C VAL A 166 9.25 2.37 3.68
N TYR A 167 9.28 1.05 3.45
CA TYR A 167 10.42 0.34 2.88
C TYR A 167 10.39 0.26 1.35
N LYS A 168 9.43 0.94 0.70
CA LYS A 168 9.23 0.92 -0.76
C LYS A 168 8.89 -0.46 -1.33
N ASP A 169 8.23 -1.28 -0.52
CA ASP A 169 7.54 -2.45 -1.03
C ASP A 169 6.20 -1.99 -1.60
N TYR A 170 5.82 -2.49 -2.78
CA TYR A 170 4.67 -1.99 -3.54
C TYR A 170 3.59 -3.04 -3.69
N TRP A 171 2.33 -2.60 -3.61
CA TRP A 171 1.14 -3.43 -3.81
C TRP A 171 0.11 -2.72 -4.65
N THR A 172 -0.64 -3.52 -5.39
CA THR A 172 -1.88 -3.08 -6.04
C THR A 172 -3.07 -3.73 -5.36
N VAL A 173 -4.12 -2.97 -5.15
CA VAL A 173 -5.41 -3.46 -4.64
C VAL A 173 -6.53 -3.04 -5.57
N GLU A 174 -7.38 -3.99 -5.92
CA GLU A 174 -8.64 -3.75 -6.63
C GLU A 174 -9.80 -3.66 -5.63
N LYS A 175 -10.84 -2.95 -6.03
CA LYS A 175 -12.09 -2.90 -5.28
C LYS A 175 -12.55 -4.31 -4.90
N TRP A 176 -12.78 -4.59 -3.63
CA TRP A 176 -13.20 -5.87 -3.05
C TRP A 176 -12.21 -7.04 -3.21
N LYS A 177 -10.98 -6.80 -3.57
CA LYS A 177 -9.95 -7.85 -3.67
C LYS A 177 -8.84 -7.64 -2.66
N GLN A 178 -8.05 -8.69 -2.45
CA GLN A 178 -6.84 -8.63 -1.64
C GLN A 178 -5.72 -7.92 -2.40
N PRO A 179 -4.82 -7.22 -1.69
CA PRO A 179 -3.64 -6.64 -2.29
C PRO A 179 -2.72 -7.70 -2.91
N ILE A 180 -2.13 -7.35 -4.04
CA ILE A 180 -1.15 -8.17 -4.75
C ILE A 180 0.16 -7.38 -4.83
N GLU A 181 1.26 -8.01 -4.47
CA GLU A 181 2.58 -7.40 -4.56
C GLU A 181 2.96 -7.10 -6.02
N CYS A 182 3.57 -5.94 -6.26
CA CYS A 182 4.03 -5.50 -7.57
C CYS A 182 5.42 -4.84 -7.45
N LYS A 183 6.12 -4.69 -8.58
CA LYS A 183 7.49 -4.16 -8.58
C LYS A 183 7.55 -2.66 -8.39
N ASN A 184 6.57 -1.96 -8.91
CA ASN A 184 6.58 -0.50 -9.00
C ASN A 184 5.15 0.00 -9.27
N CYS A 185 4.84 1.23 -8.86
CA CYS A 185 3.60 1.93 -9.19
C CYS A 185 3.78 3.00 -10.28
N GLU A 186 5.01 3.28 -10.68
CA GLU A 186 5.32 4.36 -11.61
C GLU A 186 5.18 3.88 -13.05
N ASN A 187 4.42 4.62 -13.86
CA ASN A 187 4.25 4.41 -15.31
C ASN A 187 3.66 3.05 -15.74
N GLU A 188 3.24 2.18 -14.85
CA GLU A 188 2.53 0.96 -15.21
C GLU A 188 1.03 1.22 -15.33
N ASP A 189 0.42 0.70 -16.39
CA ASP A 189 -1.02 0.57 -16.51
C ASP A 189 -1.45 -0.53 -15.55
N LEU A 190 -2.12 -0.15 -14.45
CA LEU A 190 -2.51 -1.08 -13.38
C LEU A 190 -3.44 -2.20 -13.89
N PHE A 191 -4.06 -2.01 -15.06
CA PHE A 191 -4.92 -3.03 -15.68
C PHE A 191 -4.17 -4.00 -16.61
N LYS A 192 -2.87 -3.78 -16.87
CA LYS A 192 -2.06 -4.77 -17.55
C LYS A 192 -1.73 -5.94 -16.64
N PRO A 193 -1.71 -7.18 -17.14
CA PRO A 193 -1.31 -8.32 -16.34
C PRO A 193 0.13 -8.13 -15.84
N ILE A 194 0.34 -8.35 -14.54
CA ILE A 194 1.68 -8.32 -13.94
C ILE A 194 2.49 -9.44 -14.58
N LYS A 195 3.51 -9.08 -15.36
CA LYS A 195 4.47 -10.08 -15.87
C LYS A 195 5.23 -10.65 -14.68
N LYS A 196 4.99 -11.93 -14.40
CA LYS A 196 5.72 -12.70 -13.38
C LYS A 196 7.19 -12.84 -13.70
#